data_89fe0789889c12930a6edad653d391a5
#
_entry.id   89fe0789889c12930a6edad653d391a5
#
_cell.length_a   1.000
_cell.length_b   1.000
_cell.length_c   1.000
_cell.angle_alpha   90.00
_cell.angle_beta   90.00
_cell.angle_gamma   90.00
#
_symmetry.space_group_name_H-M   'P 1'
#
loop_
_entity.id
_entity.type
_entity.pdbx_description
1 polymer ?
#
loop_
_entity_poly.entity_id
_entity_poly.type
_entity_poly.pdbx_seq_one_letter_code
_entity_poly.pdbx_strand_id
1 'polypeptide(L)'
;MLVEVALPLPIPRTFTYEAPGEVTPGSRVLVSFGRRSMIGWVTGPTQGEPDTARILPLKRVLDETPSLPADLLHLCAWIADYYHAPLGLVLRSALPA
;
A
#
# COMPACT_ATOMS: atom_id res chain seq x y z
N MET A 1 0.10 1.86 -14.71
CA MET A 1 0.42 2.91 -13.73
C MET A 1 1.10 2.29 -12.52
N LEU A 2 2.22 2.84 -12.11
CA LEU A 2 2.93 2.31 -10.95
C LEU A 2 2.39 2.94 -9.66
N VAL A 3 2.10 2.11 -8.68
CA VAL A 3 1.56 2.55 -7.39
C VAL A 3 2.41 2.02 -6.25
N GLU A 4 2.41 2.77 -5.13
CA GLU A 4 3.04 2.33 -3.90
C GLU A 4 2.03 1.64 -3.02
N VAL A 5 2.41 0.50 -2.46
CA VAL A 5 1.55 -0.33 -1.62
C VAL A 5 2.22 -0.53 -0.26
N ALA A 6 1.48 -0.22 0.80
CA ALA A 6 1.90 -0.51 2.16
C ALA A 6 1.44 -1.92 2.52
N LEU A 7 2.38 -2.79 2.88
CA LEU A 7 2.10 -4.17 3.27
C LEU A 7 2.21 -4.31 4.79
N PRO A 8 1.41 -5.20 5.40
CA PRO A 8 1.45 -5.41 6.85
C PRO A 8 2.66 -6.25 7.26
N LEU A 9 3.85 -5.72 7.02
CA LEU A 9 5.13 -6.35 7.29
C LEU A 9 5.97 -5.42 8.16
N PRO A 10 6.90 -5.95 8.94
CA PRO A 10 7.79 -5.13 9.77
C PRO A 10 8.94 -4.55 8.94
N ILE A 11 8.64 -4.02 7.77
CA ILE A 11 9.59 -3.40 6.85
C ILE A 11 9.17 -1.94 6.68
N PRO A 12 10.04 -0.98 6.98
CA PRO A 12 9.67 0.44 6.99
C PRO A 12 9.70 1.08 5.59
N ARG A 13 9.03 0.46 4.63
CA ARG A 13 8.91 1.04 3.29
C ARG A 13 7.67 0.51 2.60
N THR A 14 7.25 1.21 1.54
CA THR A 14 6.23 0.72 0.62
C THR A 14 6.89 -0.05 -0.52
N PHE A 15 6.08 -0.75 -1.28
CA PHE A 15 6.53 -1.56 -2.41
C PHE A 15 5.81 -1.13 -3.66
N THR A 16 6.51 -1.13 -4.79
CA THR A 16 5.97 -0.68 -6.07
C THR A 16 5.33 -1.84 -6.83
N TYR A 17 4.10 -1.62 -7.31
CA TYR A 17 3.39 -2.59 -8.14
C TYR A 17 2.79 -1.90 -9.36
N GLU A 18 2.53 -2.68 -10.40
CA GLU A 18 1.86 -2.20 -11.60
C GLU A 18 0.35 -2.35 -11.44
N ALA A 19 -0.37 -1.25 -11.57
CA ALA A 19 -1.83 -1.25 -11.55
C ALA A 19 -2.37 -1.17 -12.98
N PRO A 20 -3.53 -1.81 -13.26
CA PRO A 20 -4.12 -1.77 -14.60
C PRO A 20 -4.68 -0.41 -14.99
N GLY A 21 -4.84 0.49 -14.04
CA GLY A 21 -5.35 1.85 -14.24
C GLY A 21 -5.18 2.64 -12.97
N GLU A 22 -5.92 3.72 -12.84
CA GLU A 22 -5.90 4.51 -11.61
C GLU A 22 -6.49 3.73 -10.46
N VAL A 23 -5.80 3.74 -9.33
CA VAL A 23 -6.29 3.16 -8.08
C VAL A 23 -6.25 4.25 -7.03
N THR A 24 -7.38 4.50 -6.39
CA THR A 24 -7.48 5.56 -5.38
C THR A 24 -6.69 5.18 -4.12
N PRO A 25 -5.87 6.10 -3.59
CA PRO A 25 -5.17 5.84 -2.32
C PRO A 25 -6.15 5.45 -1.22
N GLY A 26 -5.77 4.48 -0.42
CA GLY A 26 -6.63 3.90 0.61
C GLY A 26 -7.37 2.65 0.18
N SER A 27 -7.28 2.27 -1.10
CA SER A 27 -7.88 1.04 -1.60
C SER A 27 -7.04 -0.17 -1.21
N ARG A 28 -7.72 -1.24 -0.85
CA ARG A 28 -7.05 -2.53 -0.57
C ARG A 28 -6.78 -3.24 -1.89
N VAL A 29 -5.62 -3.85 -1.96
CA VAL A 29 -5.20 -4.62 -3.12
C VAL A 29 -4.59 -5.94 -2.68
N LEU A 30 -4.74 -6.95 -3.55
CA LEU A 30 -4.08 -8.23 -3.36
C LEU A 30 -2.83 -8.25 -4.21
N VAL A 31 -1.71 -8.59 -3.61
CA VAL A 31 -0.41 -8.60 -4.27
C VAL A 31 0.36 -9.88 -3.96
N SER A 32 1.29 -10.22 -4.83
CA SER A 32 2.29 -11.24 -4.53
C SER A 32 3.47 -10.59 -3.81
N PHE A 33 3.96 -11.24 -2.77
CA PHE A 33 5.17 -10.84 -2.08
C PHE A 33 5.99 -12.10 -1.80
N GLY A 34 7.05 -12.29 -2.56
CA GLY A 34 7.77 -13.55 -2.56
C GLY A 34 6.85 -14.67 -3.03
N ARG A 35 6.70 -15.71 -2.22
CA ARG A 35 5.82 -16.84 -2.53
C ARG A 35 4.43 -16.70 -1.91
N ARG A 36 4.16 -15.58 -1.26
CA ARG A 36 2.90 -15.37 -0.55
C ARG A 36 2.06 -14.35 -1.29
N SER A 37 0.75 -14.45 -1.09
CA SER A 37 -0.18 -13.39 -1.47
C SER A 37 -0.59 -12.67 -0.20
N MET A 38 -0.69 -11.36 -0.25
CA MET A 38 -1.15 -10.59 0.90
C MET A 38 -1.93 -9.36 0.46
N ILE A 39 -2.70 -8.85 1.39
CA ILE A 39 -3.51 -7.65 1.18
C ILE A 39 -2.73 -6.46 1.72
N GLY A 40 -2.62 -5.42 0.89
CA GLY A 40 -2.02 -4.15 1.28
C GLY A 40 -2.94 -2.99 0.92
N TRP A 41 -2.45 -1.78 1.16
CA TRP A 41 -3.18 -0.55 0.86
C TRP A 41 -2.36 0.31 -0.09
N VAL A 42 -3.00 0.79 -1.15
CA VAL A 42 -2.37 1.75 -2.05
C VAL A 42 -2.22 3.07 -1.31
N THR A 43 -1.01 3.60 -1.27
CA THR A 43 -0.73 4.89 -0.61
C THR A 43 -0.70 6.05 -1.59
N GLY A 44 -0.41 5.77 -2.86
CA GLY A 44 -0.39 6.79 -3.90
C GLY A 44 0.39 6.31 -5.12
N PRO A 45 0.54 7.18 -6.11
CA PRO A 45 1.37 6.85 -7.27
C PRO A 45 2.84 6.80 -6.87
N THR A 46 3.61 6.00 -7.60
CA THR A 46 5.06 5.95 -7.41
C THR A 46 5.66 7.26 -7.87
N GLN A 47 6.52 7.84 -7.05
CA GLN A 47 7.24 9.07 -7.36
C GLN A 47 8.70 8.76 -7.66
N GLY A 48 9.25 9.49 -8.62
CA GLY A 48 10.65 9.31 -9.03
C GLY A 48 10.84 8.08 -9.91
N GLU A 49 12.10 7.68 -10.03
CA GLU A 49 12.47 6.53 -10.83
C GLU A 49 12.39 5.27 -9.98
N PRO A 50 11.46 4.34 -10.28
CA PRO A 50 11.39 3.10 -9.54
C PRO A 50 12.56 2.19 -9.89
N ASP A 51 12.95 1.34 -8.95
CA ASP A 51 13.84 0.23 -9.24
C ASP A 51 13.02 -0.79 -10.04
N THR A 52 13.23 -0.81 -11.35
CA THR A 52 12.41 -1.56 -12.28
C THR A 52 12.80 -3.03 -12.40
N ALA A 53 13.77 -3.50 -11.62
CA ALA A 53 14.29 -4.86 -11.77
C ALA A 53 13.19 -5.92 -11.65
N ARG A 54 12.18 -5.71 -10.82
CA ARG A 54 11.09 -6.67 -10.64
C ARG A 54 9.82 -6.01 -10.14
N ILE A 55 9.11 -5.33 -11.02
CA ILE A 55 7.79 -4.79 -10.68
C ILE A 55 6.75 -5.80 -11.12
N LEU A 56 5.98 -6.30 -10.15
CA LEU A 56 4.91 -7.25 -10.41
C LEU A 56 3.58 -6.51 -10.54
N PRO A 57 2.62 -7.05 -11.29
CA PRO A 57 1.29 -6.47 -11.34
C PRO A 57 0.52 -6.73 -10.06
N LEU A 58 -0.44 -5.87 -9.75
CA LEU A 58 -1.43 -6.15 -8.71
C LEU A 58 -2.21 -7.39 -9.16
N LYS A 59 -2.49 -8.29 -8.22
CA LYS A 59 -3.36 -9.44 -8.53
C LYS A 59 -4.81 -9.00 -8.64
N ARG A 60 -5.24 -8.08 -7.78
CA ARG A 60 -6.63 -7.69 -7.71
C ARG A 60 -6.78 -6.40 -6.90
N VAL A 61 -7.68 -5.52 -7.33
CA VAL A 61 -8.14 -4.39 -6.52
C VAL A 61 -9.39 -4.85 -5.78
N LEU A 62 -9.37 -4.77 -4.46
CA LEU A 62 -10.44 -5.33 -3.62
C LEU A 62 -11.57 -4.34 -3.33
N ASP A 63 -11.28 -3.04 -3.41
CA ASP A 63 -12.24 -1.99 -3.06
C ASP A 63 -12.66 -1.19 -4.29
N GLU A 64 -13.95 -1.05 -4.53
CA GLU A 64 -14.47 -0.12 -5.52
C GLU A 64 -14.35 1.32 -5.04
N THR A 65 -14.57 1.51 -3.72
CA THR A 65 -14.31 2.78 -3.05
C THR A 65 -13.28 2.51 -1.96
N PRO A 66 -12.38 3.47 -1.69
CA PRO A 66 -11.34 3.24 -0.69
C PRO A 66 -11.93 2.89 0.67
N SER A 67 -11.44 1.82 1.29
CA SER A 67 -11.83 1.45 2.65
C SER A 67 -11.19 2.36 3.68
N LEU A 68 -10.18 3.12 3.28
CA LEU A 68 -9.41 4.00 4.14
C LEU A 68 -9.55 5.43 3.63
N PRO A 69 -10.26 6.32 4.34
CA PRO A 69 -10.37 7.72 3.91
C PRO A 69 -9.01 8.41 3.85
N ALA A 70 -8.90 9.41 2.99
CA ALA A 70 -7.64 10.13 2.77
C ALA A 70 -7.08 10.73 4.06
N ASP A 71 -7.93 11.32 4.89
CA ASP A 71 -7.51 11.92 6.17
C ASP A 71 -6.91 10.87 7.10
N LEU A 72 -7.53 9.68 7.16
CA LEU A 72 -7.04 8.60 8.00
C LEU A 72 -5.73 8.05 7.47
N LEU A 73 -5.61 7.93 6.15
CA LEU A 73 -4.35 7.52 5.51
C LEU A 73 -3.22 8.50 5.85
N HIS A 74 -3.48 9.80 5.74
CA HIS A 74 -2.50 10.83 6.08
C HIS A 74 -2.12 10.78 7.57
N LEU A 75 -3.10 10.58 8.44
CA LEU A 75 -2.82 10.46 9.87
C LEU A 75 -1.95 9.24 10.18
N CYS A 76 -2.27 8.09 9.59
CA CYS A 76 -1.49 6.87 9.77
C CYS A 76 -0.08 7.03 9.23
N ALA A 77 0.09 7.69 8.09
CA ALA A 77 1.41 7.95 7.53
C ALA A 77 2.23 8.85 8.45
N TRP A 78 1.60 9.87 9.04
CA TRP A 78 2.24 10.74 10.01
C TRP A 78 2.66 9.97 11.26
N ILE A 79 1.79 9.10 11.78
CA ILE A 79 2.10 8.27 12.95
C ILE A 79 3.27 7.33 12.65
N ALA A 80 3.23 6.67 11.50
CA ALA A 80 4.29 5.76 11.10
C ALA A 80 5.64 6.47 11.02
N ASP A 81 5.66 7.65 10.43
CA ASP A 81 6.88 8.45 10.32
C ASP A 81 7.38 8.91 11.68
N TYR A 82 6.48 9.43 12.51
CA TYR A 82 6.82 9.96 13.84
C TYR A 82 7.42 8.89 14.76
N TYR A 83 6.85 7.69 14.75
CA TYR A 83 7.29 6.60 15.61
C TYR A 83 8.24 5.63 14.92
N HIS A 84 8.63 5.90 13.68
CA HIS A 84 9.47 5.01 12.87
C HIS A 84 8.86 3.60 12.75
N ALA A 85 7.54 3.53 12.66
CA ALA A 85 6.81 2.27 12.55
C ALA A 85 6.50 1.93 11.10
N PRO A 86 6.44 0.64 10.72
CA PRO A 86 6.03 0.26 9.37
C PRO A 86 4.59 0.68 9.10
N LEU A 87 4.37 1.44 8.02
CA LEU A 87 3.06 2.00 7.69
C LEU A 87 1.98 0.92 7.56
N GLY A 88 2.30 -0.21 6.91
CA GLY A 88 1.32 -1.28 6.74
C GLY A 88 0.82 -1.86 8.04
N LEU A 89 1.67 -1.92 9.08
CA LEU A 89 1.25 -2.38 10.40
C LEU A 89 0.38 -1.34 11.11
N VAL A 90 0.70 -0.06 10.95
CA VAL A 90 -0.14 1.02 11.48
C VAL A 90 -1.53 0.99 10.85
N LEU A 91 -1.59 0.85 9.53
CA LEU A 91 -2.87 0.78 8.81
C LEU A 91 -3.69 -0.43 9.24
N ARG A 92 -3.06 -1.58 9.37
CA ARG A 92 -3.75 -2.79 9.82
C ARG A 92 -4.35 -2.61 11.21
N SER A 93 -3.66 -1.90 12.10
CA SER A 93 -4.14 -1.63 13.45
C SER A 93 -5.25 -0.59 13.49
N ALA A 94 -5.30 0.33 12.53
CA ALA A 94 -6.26 1.40 12.49
C ALA A 94 -7.62 0.97 11.95
N LEU A 95 -7.69 -0.15 11.24
CA LEU A 95 -8.91 -0.64 10.61
C LEU A 95 -9.51 -1.79 11.43
N PRO A 96 -10.85 -1.86 11.55
CA PRO A 96 -11.48 -3.02 12.16
C PRO A 96 -11.22 -4.27 11.33
N ALA A 97 -11.20 -5.39 12.00
CA ALA A 97 -10.92 -6.68 11.37
C ALA A 97 -11.97 -7.04 10.31
#